data_dedb7608c925dfbedb007c55b1df661f
#
_entry.id   dedb7608c925dfbedb007c55b1df661f
#
_cell.length_a   1.000
_cell.length_b   1.000
_cell.length_c   1.000
_cell.angle_alpha   90.00
_cell.angle_beta   90.00
_cell.angle_gamma   90.00
#
_symmetry.space_group_name_H-M   'P 1'
#
loop_
_entity.id
_entity.type
_entity.pdbx_description
1 polymer ?
#
loop_
_entity_poly.entity_id
_entity_poly.type
_entity_poly.pdbx_seq_one_letter_code
_entity_poly.pdbx_strand_id
1 'polypeptide(L)'
;MDEGTKEDYDLIAIHDSKNERNLFNRVIQWLQTLDDESPYQISRLQHCLQTATRAEKDGADTETIVCALLHDIGDAISPSNHSQASAAVLRPYISEKNYWIILNHGLFQGYYWMHHYEKDRNLREKY
;
A
#
# COMPACT_ATOMS: atom_id res chain seq x y z
N MET A 1 22.43 -19.59 14.09
CA MET A 1 22.12 -19.92 12.69
C MET A 1 23.30 -20.59 11.95
N ASP A 2 24.51 -20.40 12.36
CA ASP A 2 25.73 -21.00 11.82
C ASP A 2 25.87 -22.51 12.04
N GLU A 3 25.05 -23.09 12.94
CA GLU A 3 24.99 -24.54 13.19
C GLU A 3 23.75 -25.23 12.56
N GLY A 4 22.98 -24.51 11.73
CA GLY A 4 21.78 -25.06 11.07
C GLY A 4 22.12 -26.13 10.03
N THR A 5 21.40 -27.24 10.04
CA THR A 5 21.50 -28.31 9.05
C THR A 5 20.67 -28.00 7.81
N LYS A 6 20.87 -28.78 6.73
CA LYS A 6 20.04 -28.67 5.53
C LYS A 6 18.56 -28.92 5.84
N GLU A 7 18.28 -29.89 6.69
CA GLU A 7 16.93 -30.26 7.13
C GLU A 7 16.25 -29.12 7.88
N ASP A 8 16.99 -28.36 8.70
CA ASP A 8 16.46 -27.16 9.36
C ASP A 8 16.05 -26.08 8.35
N TYR A 9 16.88 -25.84 7.34
CA TYR A 9 16.56 -24.85 6.29
C TYR A 9 15.42 -25.31 5.36
N ASP A 10 15.31 -26.60 5.06
CA ASP A 10 14.18 -27.16 4.31
C ASP A 10 12.85 -26.98 5.08
N LEU A 11 12.86 -27.15 6.41
CA LEU A 11 11.71 -26.88 7.28
C LEU A 11 11.34 -25.39 7.30
N ILE A 12 12.32 -24.49 7.40
CA ILE A 12 12.10 -23.04 7.31
C ILE A 12 11.45 -22.67 5.99
N ALA A 13 11.96 -23.19 4.85
CA ALA A 13 11.40 -22.92 3.53
C ALA A 13 9.93 -23.34 3.39
N ILE A 14 9.54 -24.47 4.02
CA ILE A 14 8.12 -24.89 4.06
C ILE A 14 7.26 -23.88 4.83
N HIS A 15 7.76 -23.40 5.97
CA HIS A 15 7.06 -22.40 6.78
C HIS A 15 6.96 -21.05 6.06
N ASP A 16 8.02 -20.61 5.41
CA ASP A 16 8.04 -19.36 4.64
C ASP A 16 7.03 -19.41 3.48
N SER A 17 6.98 -20.53 2.75
CA SER A 17 6.00 -20.75 1.69
C SER A 17 4.55 -20.73 2.20
N LYS A 18 4.27 -21.23 3.42
CA LYS A 18 2.95 -21.09 4.05
C LYS A 18 2.66 -19.62 4.42
N ASN A 19 3.65 -18.92 4.92
CA ASN A 19 3.52 -17.53 5.31
C ASN A 19 3.24 -16.62 4.10
N GLU A 20 3.90 -16.87 2.97
CA GLU A 20 3.61 -16.19 1.71
C GLU A 20 2.17 -16.43 1.23
N ARG A 21 1.72 -17.69 1.24
CA ARG A 21 0.33 -18.03 0.85
C ARG A 21 -0.72 -17.33 1.74
N ASN A 22 -0.39 -17.01 2.97
CA ASN A 22 -1.27 -16.28 3.87
C ASN A 22 -1.22 -14.76 3.69
N LEU A 23 -0.35 -14.23 2.83
CA LEU A 23 -0.22 -12.79 2.61
C LEU A 23 -1.53 -12.16 2.15
N PHE A 24 -2.26 -12.81 1.23
CA PHE A 24 -3.56 -12.33 0.77
C PHE A 24 -4.52 -12.08 1.92
N ASN A 25 -4.68 -13.05 2.82
CA ASN A 25 -5.57 -12.91 3.97
C ASN A 25 -5.14 -11.75 4.89
N ARG A 26 -3.83 -11.59 5.12
CA ARG A 26 -3.30 -10.47 5.92
C ARG A 26 -3.57 -9.12 5.27
N VAL A 27 -3.36 -9.00 3.97
CA VAL A 27 -3.61 -7.75 3.23
C VAL A 27 -5.09 -7.39 3.29
N ILE A 28 -6.00 -8.36 3.13
CA ILE A 28 -7.45 -8.12 3.28
C ILE A 28 -7.79 -7.70 4.71
N GLN A 29 -7.20 -8.32 5.73
CA GLN A 29 -7.39 -7.90 7.12
C GLN A 29 -6.91 -6.46 7.36
N TRP A 30 -5.73 -6.09 6.87
CA TRP A 30 -5.24 -4.70 6.96
C TRP A 30 -6.17 -3.73 6.26
N LEU A 31 -6.65 -4.05 5.07
CA LEU A 31 -7.62 -3.23 4.35
C LEU A 31 -8.91 -3.03 5.18
N GLN A 32 -9.42 -4.08 5.82
CA GLN A 32 -10.61 -4.02 6.67
C GLN A 32 -10.41 -3.15 7.92
N THR A 33 -9.19 -3.09 8.49
CA THR A 33 -8.90 -2.22 9.65
C THR A 33 -8.94 -0.74 9.29
N LEU A 34 -8.94 -0.38 8.00
CA LEU A 34 -9.07 1.01 7.55
C LEU A 34 -10.52 1.54 7.61
N ASP A 35 -11.49 0.71 8.05
CA ASP A 35 -12.88 1.12 8.28
C ASP A 35 -13.08 1.62 9.72
N ASP A 36 -12.21 2.52 10.15
CA ASP A 36 -12.23 3.14 11.46
C ASP A 36 -12.83 4.57 11.41
N GLU A 37 -13.03 5.17 12.58
CA GLU A 37 -13.44 6.56 12.68
C GLU A 37 -12.39 7.48 12.03
N SER A 38 -12.84 8.29 11.10
CA SER A 38 -12.01 9.21 10.34
C SER A 38 -12.51 10.65 10.55
N PRO A 39 -11.61 11.66 10.62
CA PRO A 39 -12.01 13.07 10.61
C PRO A 39 -12.59 13.50 9.25
N TYR A 40 -12.51 12.66 8.23
CA TYR A 40 -13.08 12.86 6.90
C TYR A 40 -14.52 12.34 6.84
N GLN A 41 -15.27 12.74 5.81
CA GLN A 41 -16.65 12.30 5.58
C GLN A 41 -16.79 10.81 5.25
N ILE A 42 -15.69 10.15 4.92
CA ILE A 42 -15.62 8.73 4.57
C ILE A 42 -14.45 8.07 5.33
N SER A 43 -14.56 6.77 5.60
CA SER A 43 -13.45 6.00 6.13
C SER A 43 -12.34 5.82 5.08
N ARG A 44 -11.12 5.48 5.53
CA ARG A 44 -10.02 5.14 4.61
C ARG A 44 -10.36 3.93 3.74
N LEU A 45 -11.07 2.95 4.27
CA LEU A 45 -11.57 1.82 3.46
C LEU A 45 -12.47 2.30 2.33
N GLN A 46 -13.43 3.19 2.62
CA GLN A 46 -14.31 3.76 1.60
C GLN A 46 -13.51 4.55 0.55
N HIS A 47 -12.48 5.30 0.97
CA HIS A 47 -11.56 5.98 0.05
C HIS A 47 -10.85 4.99 -0.88
N CYS A 48 -10.30 3.91 -0.36
CA CYS A 48 -9.64 2.85 -1.14
C CYS A 48 -10.61 2.22 -2.16
N LEU A 49 -11.83 1.88 -1.74
CA LEU A 49 -12.86 1.32 -2.61
C LEU A 49 -13.29 2.31 -3.71
N GLN A 50 -13.43 3.59 -3.39
CA GLN A 50 -13.75 4.62 -4.38
C GLN A 50 -12.60 4.81 -5.39
N THR A 51 -11.36 4.78 -4.93
CA THR A 51 -10.18 4.92 -5.78
C THR A 51 -10.09 3.75 -6.77
N ALA A 52 -10.27 2.52 -6.32
CA ALA A 52 -10.32 1.34 -7.17
C ALA A 52 -11.48 1.40 -8.18
N THR A 53 -12.68 1.80 -7.73
CA THR A 53 -13.85 1.94 -8.60
C THR A 53 -13.64 2.99 -9.69
N ARG A 54 -12.94 4.08 -9.39
CA ARG A 54 -12.60 5.11 -10.40
C ARG A 54 -11.59 4.55 -11.41
N ALA A 55 -10.54 3.87 -10.94
CA ALA A 55 -9.57 3.23 -11.82
C ALA A 55 -10.23 2.23 -12.78
N GLU A 56 -11.17 1.41 -12.28
CA GLU A 56 -11.95 0.47 -13.10
C GLU A 56 -12.79 1.21 -14.17
N LYS A 57 -13.52 2.27 -13.78
CA LYS A 57 -14.33 3.07 -14.71
C LYS A 57 -13.50 3.78 -15.77
N ASP A 58 -12.27 4.15 -15.44
CA ASP A 58 -11.32 4.77 -16.38
C ASP A 58 -10.64 3.73 -17.30
N GLY A 59 -10.98 2.44 -17.16
CA GLY A 59 -10.44 1.37 -18.00
C GLY A 59 -9.00 0.96 -17.66
N ALA A 60 -8.57 1.17 -16.41
CA ALA A 60 -7.26 0.73 -15.95
C ALA A 60 -7.15 -0.81 -15.99
N ASP A 61 -5.92 -1.32 -16.09
CA ASP A 61 -5.67 -2.75 -15.98
C ASP A 61 -5.89 -3.27 -14.56
N THR A 62 -6.04 -4.59 -14.42
CA THR A 62 -6.32 -5.24 -13.13
C THR A 62 -5.26 -4.93 -12.08
N GLU A 63 -3.98 -4.87 -12.45
CA GLU A 63 -2.90 -4.54 -11.52
C GLU A 63 -3.10 -3.12 -10.95
N THR A 64 -3.37 -2.16 -11.82
CA THR A 64 -3.61 -0.76 -11.43
C THR A 64 -4.84 -0.62 -10.54
N ILE A 65 -5.94 -1.35 -10.81
CA ILE A 65 -7.15 -1.38 -9.97
C ILE A 65 -6.82 -1.93 -8.57
N VAL A 66 -6.09 -3.04 -8.49
CA VAL A 66 -5.66 -3.62 -7.21
C VAL A 66 -4.73 -2.68 -6.46
N CYS A 67 -3.79 -2.04 -7.15
CA CYS A 67 -2.92 -1.03 -6.57
C CYS A 67 -3.70 0.18 -6.03
N ALA A 68 -4.73 0.63 -6.74
CA ALA A 68 -5.63 1.69 -6.30
C ALA A 68 -6.43 1.29 -5.04
N LEU A 69 -6.83 0.01 -4.93
CA LEU A 69 -7.49 -0.51 -3.72
C LEU A 69 -6.55 -0.57 -2.51
N LEU A 70 -5.28 -0.88 -2.73
CA LEU A 70 -4.33 -1.20 -1.67
C LEU A 70 -3.33 -0.08 -1.36
N HIS A 71 -3.43 1.09 -2.02
CA HIS A 71 -2.41 2.14 -1.91
C HIS A 71 -2.22 2.68 -0.49
N ASP A 72 -3.25 2.62 0.34
CA ASP A 72 -3.26 3.13 1.72
C ASP A 72 -3.18 2.04 2.80
N ILE A 73 -2.98 0.76 2.46
CA ILE A 73 -2.88 -0.32 3.48
C ILE A 73 -1.76 -0.10 4.48
N GLY A 74 -0.75 0.68 4.12
CA GLY A 74 0.32 1.10 5.00
C GLY A 74 -0.14 1.89 6.23
N ASP A 75 -1.29 2.54 6.19
CA ASP A 75 -1.88 3.21 7.35
C ASP A 75 -2.16 2.24 8.51
N ALA A 76 -2.54 1.00 8.22
CA ALA A 76 -2.71 -0.04 9.23
C ALA A 76 -1.39 -0.44 9.92
N ILE A 77 -0.24 -0.09 9.34
CA ILE A 77 1.09 -0.50 9.80
C ILE A 77 1.86 0.70 10.34
N SER A 78 1.89 1.80 9.59
CA SER A 78 2.70 2.98 9.89
C SER A 78 2.09 4.24 9.26
N PRO A 79 1.14 4.91 9.93
CA PRO A 79 0.42 6.07 9.38
C PRO A 79 1.33 7.20 8.92
N SER A 80 2.45 7.43 9.63
CA SER A 80 3.37 8.56 9.33
C SER A 80 4.12 8.40 8.00
N ASN A 81 4.25 7.17 7.49
CA ASN A 81 4.90 6.86 6.22
C ASN A 81 4.15 5.77 5.44
N HIS A 82 2.80 5.83 5.49
CA HIS A 82 1.92 4.83 4.87
C HIS A 82 2.23 4.58 3.39
N SER A 83 2.57 5.60 2.63
CA SER A 83 2.90 5.46 1.20
C SER A 83 4.10 4.53 0.98
N GLN A 84 5.17 4.70 1.78
CA GLN A 84 6.35 3.84 1.72
C GLN A 84 6.03 2.42 2.21
N ALA A 85 5.24 2.30 3.29
CA ALA A 85 4.83 1.01 3.83
C ALA A 85 3.98 0.23 2.82
N SER A 86 2.96 0.85 2.22
CA SER A 86 2.15 0.25 1.15
C SER A 86 3.00 -0.19 -0.04
N ALA A 87 3.86 0.71 -0.52
CA ALA A 87 4.74 0.43 -1.65
C ALA A 87 5.68 -0.74 -1.36
N ALA A 88 6.29 -0.80 -0.18
CA ALA A 88 7.20 -1.89 0.21
C ALA A 88 6.49 -3.25 0.28
N VAL A 89 5.28 -3.31 0.85
CA VAL A 89 4.48 -4.55 0.92
C VAL A 89 4.12 -5.05 -0.47
N LEU A 90 3.77 -4.16 -1.38
CA LEU A 90 3.29 -4.52 -2.73
C LEU A 90 4.43 -4.70 -3.74
N ARG A 91 5.63 -4.18 -3.47
CA ARG A 91 6.79 -4.16 -4.38
C ARG A 91 7.07 -5.50 -5.10
N PRO A 92 7.03 -6.66 -4.44
CA PRO A 92 7.34 -7.93 -5.12
C PRO A 92 6.30 -8.38 -6.15
N TYR A 93 5.11 -7.76 -6.18
CA TYR A 93 3.92 -8.25 -6.89
C TYR A 93 3.44 -7.29 -7.98
N ILE A 94 4.02 -6.11 -8.09
CA ILE A 94 3.55 -5.04 -8.98
C ILE A 94 4.65 -4.49 -9.88
N SER A 95 4.26 -3.85 -10.96
CA SER A 95 5.16 -3.18 -11.90
C SER A 95 5.87 -1.97 -11.26
N GLU A 96 7.02 -1.56 -11.84
CA GLU A 96 7.75 -0.36 -11.43
C GLU A 96 6.87 0.90 -11.50
N LYS A 97 6.00 0.99 -12.50
CA LYS A 97 5.05 2.10 -12.65
C LYS A 97 4.13 2.19 -11.45
N ASN A 98 3.47 1.08 -11.09
CA ASN A 98 2.51 1.07 -9.98
C ASN A 98 3.21 1.22 -8.62
N TYR A 99 4.40 0.63 -8.46
CA TYR A 99 5.24 0.89 -7.30
C TYR A 99 5.54 2.37 -7.12
N TRP A 100 5.98 3.06 -8.19
CA TRP A 100 6.28 4.49 -8.15
C TRP A 100 5.04 5.33 -7.79
N ILE A 101 3.87 4.99 -8.36
CA ILE A 101 2.61 5.68 -8.07
C ILE A 101 2.27 5.56 -6.58
N ILE A 102 2.30 4.36 -6.02
CA ILE A 102 1.99 4.12 -4.60
C ILE A 102 3.00 4.83 -3.70
N LEU A 103 4.29 4.72 -4.00
CA LEU A 103 5.34 5.35 -3.22
C LEU A 103 5.18 6.87 -3.10
N ASN A 104 4.72 7.52 -4.16
CA ASN A 104 4.69 8.98 -4.28
C ASN A 104 3.29 9.58 -4.12
N HIS A 105 2.21 8.79 -3.99
CA HIS A 105 0.85 9.32 -3.99
C HIS A 105 0.63 10.40 -2.91
N GLY A 106 1.14 10.20 -1.70
CA GLY A 106 1.03 11.18 -0.62
C GLY A 106 1.73 12.50 -0.92
N LEU A 107 2.86 12.47 -1.63
CA LEU A 107 3.55 13.69 -2.09
C LEU A 107 2.70 14.45 -3.12
N PHE A 108 2.07 13.75 -4.07
CA PHE A 108 1.20 14.38 -5.07
C PHE A 108 -0.06 14.96 -4.44
N GLN A 109 -0.66 14.26 -3.47
CA GLN A 109 -1.79 14.77 -2.67
C GLN A 109 -1.39 16.00 -1.83
N GLY A 110 -0.14 16.12 -1.44
CA GLY A 110 0.41 17.24 -0.70
C GLY A 110 0.16 18.59 -1.37
N TYR A 111 0.00 18.62 -2.70
CA TYR A 111 -0.38 19.82 -3.44
C TYR A 111 -1.63 20.51 -2.89
N TYR A 112 -2.59 19.77 -2.37
CA TYR A 112 -3.88 20.31 -1.91
C TYR A 112 -3.85 20.84 -0.48
N TRP A 113 -2.89 20.40 0.37
CA TRP A 113 -2.91 20.74 1.78
C TRP A 113 -1.60 21.31 2.35
N MET A 114 -0.45 21.06 1.73
CA MET A 114 0.87 21.44 2.28
C MET A 114 1.00 22.94 2.53
N HIS A 115 0.41 23.79 1.67
CA HIS A 115 0.46 25.24 1.81
C HIS A 115 -0.25 25.75 3.08
N HIS A 116 -1.19 25.01 3.67
CA HIS A 116 -1.81 25.36 4.95
C HIS A 116 -0.85 25.20 6.14
N TYR A 117 0.26 24.49 5.96
CA TYR A 117 1.29 24.26 6.97
C TYR A 117 2.64 24.87 6.56
N GLU A 118 2.62 25.92 5.73
CA GLU A 118 3.81 26.63 5.24
C GLU A 118 4.84 25.73 4.54
N LYS A 119 4.38 24.60 3.97
CA LYS A 119 5.19 23.67 3.19
C LYS A 119 5.01 23.92 1.70
N ASP A 120 6.06 23.61 0.92
CA ASP A 120 6.02 23.74 -0.55
C ASP A 120 5.06 22.70 -1.16
N ARG A 121 3.92 23.17 -1.67
CA ARG A 121 2.92 22.34 -2.36
C ARG A 121 3.37 21.83 -3.73
N ASN A 122 4.40 22.45 -4.32
CA ASN A 122 4.87 22.14 -5.66
C ASN A 122 6.00 21.09 -5.67
N LEU A 123 6.25 20.42 -4.54
CA LEU A 123 7.27 19.36 -4.47
C LEU A 123 7.12 18.28 -5.55
N ARG A 124 5.89 18.02 -6.02
CA ARG A 124 5.59 17.07 -7.11
C ARG A 124 6.21 17.46 -8.46
N GLU A 125 6.54 18.75 -8.68
CA GLU A 125 7.13 19.24 -9.94
C GLU A 125 8.59 18.82 -10.13
N LYS A 126 9.19 18.15 -9.12
CA LYS A 126 10.53 17.58 -9.20
C LYS A 126 10.58 16.20 -9.89
N TYR A 127 9.42 15.63 -10.25
CA TYR A 127 9.28 14.28 -10.83
C TYR A 127 8.82 14.29 -12.28
#